data_1dd2eb23373f711af99a414adcb4e258
#
_entry.id   1dd2eb23373f711af99a414adcb4e258
#
_cell.length_a   1.000
_cell.length_b   1.000
_cell.length_c   1.000
_cell.angle_alpha   90.00
_cell.angle_beta   90.00
_cell.angle_gamma   90.00
#
_symmetry.space_group_name_H-M   'P 1'
#
loop_
_entity.id
_entity.type
_entity.pdbx_description
1 polymer ?
#
loop_
_entity_poly.entity_id
_entity_poly.type
_entity_poly.pdbx_seq_one_letter_code
_entity_poly.pdbx_strand_id
1 'polypeptide(L)'
;MQDDSIFRIYSMTKPLVSTALMMLVEDGRVQLTDLVSKFLPSFKNPMVSVATFDPVLNGATFKLTPANREPTVQDLLRHTSGLAYGELTKNTLVRDAYIKAGAFKPDPDFDSRDLPGPEMAERLGKAPLAHQPGTHWEYSVSVDVQGRVVEAVTGQRLGDFMQVRMFTPLKVKDTGFFVPPQNAGRVAEPFAKDPATGAPNKLIDVSKQPGNDSGGAGGVSTAGDYLRYCQAMLNGVHLDGERILSRSTVKLMTSDHLGNNINTSFNPGVLLMGVPGYTFGLGFMVRQEDGIAPVHGSEGEFMWAGYGGTFFWADPKEQMCSVYMTQAPSPVRASYRRLIKGLVAQAIAD
;
A
#
# COMPACT_ATOMS: atom_id res chain seq x y z
N MET A 1 23.23 -11.67 -4.00
CA MET A 1 21.89 -11.68 -4.60
C MET A 1 21.81 -12.81 -5.60
N GLN A 2 20.76 -13.59 -5.54
CA GLN A 2 20.43 -14.68 -6.47
C GLN A 2 19.01 -14.44 -6.98
N ASP A 3 18.59 -15.15 -8.03
CA ASP A 3 17.26 -15.00 -8.62
C ASP A 3 16.13 -15.33 -7.65
N ASP A 4 16.41 -16.17 -6.67
CA ASP A 4 15.50 -16.62 -5.63
C ASP A 4 15.65 -15.85 -4.30
N SER A 5 16.41 -14.75 -4.27
CA SER A 5 16.53 -13.91 -3.07
C SER A 5 15.18 -13.34 -2.66
N ILE A 6 14.89 -13.40 -1.35
CA ILE A 6 13.63 -12.93 -0.77
C ILE A 6 13.83 -11.53 -0.20
N PHE A 7 12.96 -10.61 -0.60
CA PHE A 7 13.01 -9.21 -0.20
C PHE A 7 11.84 -8.85 0.70
N ARG A 8 12.05 -7.99 1.68
CA ARG A 8 10.97 -7.28 2.37
C ARG A 8 10.40 -6.27 1.40
N ILE A 9 9.20 -6.49 0.91
CA ILE A 9 8.60 -5.67 -0.13
C ILE A 9 7.86 -4.44 0.42
N TYR A 10 7.71 -4.35 1.75
CA TYR A 10 7.05 -3.21 2.40
C TYR A 10 5.76 -2.80 1.68
N SER A 11 5.65 -1.57 1.27
CA SER A 11 4.42 -1.04 0.65
C SER A 11 4.06 -1.67 -0.70
N MET A 12 4.93 -2.45 -1.34
CA MET A 12 4.52 -3.31 -2.46
C MET A 12 3.56 -4.45 -2.01
N THR A 13 3.36 -4.66 -0.71
CA THR A 13 2.28 -5.50 -0.15
C THR A 13 0.90 -4.94 -0.50
N LYS A 14 0.75 -3.61 -0.58
CA LYS A 14 -0.55 -2.94 -0.75
C LYS A 14 -1.32 -3.37 -2.01
N PRO A 15 -0.71 -3.40 -3.21
CA PRO A 15 -1.39 -3.90 -4.40
C PRO A 15 -1.92 -5.33 -4.24
N LEU A 16 -1.15 -6.21 -3.61
CA LEU A 16 -1.54 -7.60 -3.38
C LEU A 16 -2.78 -7.68 -2.47
N VAL A 17 -2.79 -6.92 -1.37
CA VAL A 17 -3.92 -6.93 -0.42
C VAL A 17 -5.15 -6.22 -1.00
N SER A 18 -4.96 -5.13 -1.75
CA SER A 18 -6.07 -4.48 -2.46
C SER A 18 -6.68 -5.41 -3.50
N THR A 19 -5.85 -6.20 -4.20
CA THR A 19 -6.33 -7.25 -5.11
C THR A 19 -7.13 -8.32 -4.37
N ALA A 20 -6.67 -8.77 -3.20
CA ALA A 20 -7.39 -9.73 -2.36
C ALA A 20 -8.77 -9.22 -1.93
N LEU A 21 -8.86 -7.94 -1.54
CA LEU A 21 -10.15 -7.31 -1.22
C LEU A 21 -11.05 -7.19 -2.46
N MET A 22 -10.48 -6.86 -3.62
CA MET A 22 -11.23 -6.76 -4.88
C MET A 22 -11.71 -8.12 -5.39
N MET A 23 -11.07 -9.24 -5.04
CA MET A 23 -11.64 -10.58 -5.26
C MET A 23 -12.96 -10.76 -4.51
N LEU A 24 -13.05 -10.29 -3.28
CA LEU A 24 -14.30 -10.34 -2.51
C LEU A 24 -15.37 -9.38 -3.06
N VAL A 25 -14.95 -8.27 -3.68
CA VAL A 25 -15.88 -7.38 -4.40
C VAL A 25 -16.41 -8.09 -5.65
N GLU A 26 -15.55 -8.76 -6.42
CA GLU A 26 -15.94 -9.50 -7.62
C GLU A 26 -16.82 -10.72 -7.28
N ASP A 27 -16.58 -11.37 -6.14
CA ASP A 27 -17.41 -12.46 -5.60
C ASP A 27 -18.80 -11.96 -5.09
N GLY A 28 -19.06 -10.64 -5.05
CA GLY A 28 -20.29 -10.04 -4.53
C GLY A 28 -20.43 -10.08 -3.00
N ARG A 29 -19.38 -10.45 -2.27
CA ARG A 29 -19.36 -10.52 -0.80
C ARG A 29 -19.14 -9.16 -0.14
N VAL A 30 -18.53 -8.23 -0.86
CA VAL A 30 -18.23 -6.85 -0.46
C VAL A 30 -18.64 -5.90 -1.58
N GLN A 31 -19.17 -4.73 -1.23
CA GLN A 31 -19.40 -3.66 -2.19
C GLN A 31 -18.44 -2.49 -1.91
N LEU A 32 -18.01 -1.77 -2.95
CA LEU A 32 -17.16 -0.60 -2.79
C LEU A 32 -17.82 0.50 -1.94
N THR A 33 -19.14 0.55 -1.95
CA THR A 33 -19.97 1.48 -1.16
C THR A 33 -20.29 0.99 0.25
N ASP A 34 -19.95 -0.24 0.60
CA ASP A 34 -20.13 -0.74 1.96
C ASP A 34 -19.35 0.12 2.95
N LEU A 35 -19.96 0.43 4.08
CA LEU A 35 -19.29 1.11 5.19
C LEU A 35 -18.30 0.16 5.85
N VAL A 36 -17.12 0.67 6.20
CA VAL A 36 -16.10 -0.11 6.91
C VAL A 36 -16.65 -0.67 8.22
N SER A 37 -17.52 0.07 8.89
CA SER A 37 -18.18 -0.33 10.14
C SER A 37 -19.10 -1.57 10.02
N LYS A 38 -19.54 -1.91 8.81
CA LYS A 38 -20.27 -3.17 8.52
C LYS A 38 -19.42 -4.39 8.87
N PHE A 39 -18.11 -4.33 8.66
CA PHE A 39 -17.16 -5.42 8.88
C PHE A 39 -16.35 -5.23 10.18
N LEU A 40 -16.05 -3.99 10.52
CA LEU A 40 -15.22 -3.57 11.65
C LEU A 40 -15.98 -2.52 12.47
N PRO A 41 -16.79 -2.94 13.47
CA PRO A 41 -17.69 -2.04 14.21
C PRO A 41 -17.01 -0.86 14.90
N SER A 42 -15.71 -0.94 15.20
CA SER A 42 -14.93 0.15 15.80
C SER A 42 -14.82 1.40 14.90
N PHE A 43 -15.11 1.29 13.60
CA PHE A 43 -15.12 2.39 12.65
C PHE A 43 -16.48 3.11 12.55
N LYS A 44 -17.43 2.78 13.41
CA LYS A 44 -18.75 3.41 13.43
C LYS A 44 -18.69 4.81 14.05
N ASN A 45 -19.36 5.79 13.41
CA ASN A 45 -19.48 7.17 13.89
C ASN A 45 -18.12 7.80 14.25
N PRO A 46 -17.12 7.80 13.36
CA PRO A 46 -15.80 8.31 13.70
C PRO A 46 -15.83 9.83 13.92
N MET A 47 -14.89 10.30 14.74
CA MET A 47 -14.58 11.72 14.85
C MET A 47 -13.49 12.09 13.86
N VAL A 48 -13.49 13.34 13.42
CA VAL A 48 -12.49 13.90 12.49
C VAL A 48 -11.77 15.05 13.18
N SER A 49 -10.45 15.10 13.03
CA SER A 49 -9.60 16.19 13.48
C SER A 49 -9.59 17.29 12.44
N VAL A 50 -10.22 18.43 12.76
CA VAL A 50 -10.29 19.59 11.88
C VAL A 50 -9.25 20.63 12.32
N ALA A 51 -8.36 21.00 11.42
CA ALA A 51 -7.40 22.08 11.64
C ALA A 51 -8.10 23.43 11.56
N THR A 52 -7.77 24.32 12.52
CA THR A 52 -8.15 25.75 12.49
C THR A 52 -6.88 26.56 12.69
N PHE A 53 -6.73 27.65 11.95
CA PHE A 53 -5.63 28.58 12.19
C PHE A 53 -5.90 29.38 13.45
N ASP A 54 -4.94 29.38 14.37
CA ASP A 54 -4.98 30.22 15.57
C ASP A 54 -4.03 31.41 15.38
N PRO A 55 -4.57 32.63 15.25
CA PRO A 55 -3.72 33.82 15.03
C PRO A 55 -2.88 34.20 16.25
N VAL A 56 -3.27 33.77 17.45
CA VAL A 56 -2.49 34.07 18.69
C VAL A 56 -1.27 33.16 18.76
N LEU A 57 -1.45 31.88 18.44
CA LEU A 57 -0.35 30.90 18.42
C LEU A 57 0.43 30.93 17.11
N ASN A 58 -0.03 31.68 16.10
CA ASN A 58 0.49 31.68 14.74
C ASN A 58 0.70 30.27 14.18
N GLY A 59 -0.28 29.40 14.39
CA GLY A 59 -0.18 27.99 14.05
C GLY A 59 -1.53 27.30 13.88
N ALA A 60 -1.51 26.03 13.47
CA ALA A 60 -2.69 25.22 13.40
C ALA A 60 -3.04 24.65 14.79
N THR A 61 -4.29 24.81 15.20
CA THR A 61 -4.91 24.06 16.29
C THR A 61 -5.87 23.03 15.71
N PHE A 62 -6.12 21.95 16.46
CA PHE A 62 -6.98 20.87 16.01
C PHE A 62 -8.13 20.67 16.99
N LYS A 63 -9.34 20.51 16.45
CA LYS A 63 -10.54 20.16 17.23
C LYS A 63 -11.23 18.94 16.61
N LEU A 64 -11.90 18.17 17.44
CA LEU A 64 -12.69 17.03 16.99
C LEU A 64 -14.11 17.47 16.58
N THR A 65 -14.55 16.98 15.44
CA THR A 65 -15.94 17.09 14.95
C THR A 65 -16.42 15.72 14.50
N PRO A 66 -17.74 15.44 14.51
CA PRO A 66 -18.24 14.22 13.88
C PRO A 66 -17.86 14.16 12.39
N ALA A 67 -17.64 12.97 11.89
CA ALA A 67 -17.50 12.76 10.45
C ALA A 67 -18.83 13.04 9.75
N ASN A 68 -18.79 13.62 8.54
CA ASN A 68 -19.97 13.83 7.72
C ASN A 68 -20.59 12.50 7.25
N ARG A 69 -19.77 11.48 7.11
CA ARG A 69 -20.12 10.08 6.83
C ARG A 69 -19.04 9.13 7.35
N GLU A 70 -19.38 7.87 7.47
CA GLU A 70 -18.38 6.83 7.74
C GLU A 70 -17.54 6.53 6.48
N PRO A 71 -16.29 6.05 6.63
CA PRO A 71 -15.49 5.62 5.51
C PRO A 71 -16.07 4.35 4.85
N THR A 72 -15.95 4.28 3.52
CA THR A 72 -16.36 3.13 2.72
C THR A 72 -15.16 2.24 2.37
N VAL A 73 -15.43 1.05 1.87
CA VAL A 73 -14.40 0.15 1.29
C VAL A 73 -13.63 0.85 0.17
N GLN A 74 -14.31 1.61 -0.71
CA GLN A 74 -13.64 2.39 -1.74
C GLN A 74 -12.67 3.43 -1.14
N ASP A 75 -13.05 4.08 -0.05
CA ASP A 75 -12.17 5.06 0.61
C ASP A 75 -10.90 4.40 1.17
N LEU A 76 -10.98 3.15 1.67
CA LEU A 76 -9.79 2.40 2.07
C LEU A 76 -8.89 2.09 0.85
N LEU A 77 -9.48 1.61 -0.25
CA LEU A 77 -8.75 1.19 -1.44
C LEU A 77 -8.01 2.34 -2.13
N ARG A 78 -8.56 3.56 -2.10
CA ARG A 78 -7.98 4.75 -2.72
C ARG A 78 -7.33 5.73 -1.73
N HIS A 79 -7.12 5.35 -0.46
CA HIS A 79 -6.51 6.19 0.58
C HIS A 79 -7.25 7.52 0.86
N THR A 80 -8.59 7.52 0.79
CA THR A 80 -9.43 8.68 1.16
C THR A 80 -10.27 8.44 2.40
N SER A 81 -9.96 7.42 3.18
CA SER A 81 -10.70 7.05 4.39
C SER A 81 -10.59 8.06 5.55
N GLY A 82 -9.62 8.97 5.47
CA GLY A 82 -9.27 9.87 6.56
C GLY A 82 -8.27 9.26 7.55
N LEU A 83 -7.88 8.00 7.42
CA LEU A 83 -6.78 7.41 8.17
C LEU A 83 -5.44 8.03 7.72
N ALA A 84 -4.43 7.95 8.58
CA ALA A 84 -3.09 8.44 8.31
C ALA A 84 -2.02 7.43 8.77
N TYR A 85 -0.76 7.67 8.44
CA TYR A 85 0.37 7.04 9.11
C TYR A 85 0.84 7.92 10.27
N GLY A 86 1.03 7.35 11.46
CA GLY A 86 1.46 8.08 12.65
C GLY A 86 2.81 8.77 12.48
N GLU A 87 3.73 8.17 11.70
CA GLU A 87 5.05 8.69 11.39
C GLU A 87 5.05 9.77 10.30
N LEU A 88 4.03 9.86 9.46
CA LEU A 88 3.98 10.77 8.30
C LEU A 88 3.04 11.95 8.51
N THR A 89 1.96 11.75 9.29
CA THR A 89 0.94 12.79 9.44
C THR A 89 1.45 14.02 10.18
N LYS A 90 1.09 15.20 9.67
CA LYS A 90 1.30 16.49 10.35
C LYS A 90 0.18 16.82 11.35
N ASN A 91 -0.88 16.03 11.38
CA ASN A 91 -1.98 16.19 12.32
C ASN A 91 -1.58 15.60 13.68
N THR A 92 -1.09 16.47 14.58
CA THR A 92 -0.57 16.06 15.90
C THR A 92 -1.65 15.38 16.74
N LEU A 93 -2.91 15.85 16.68
CA LEU A 93 -4.01 15.25 17.43
C LEU A 93 -4.25 13.78 17.03
N VAL A 94 -4.22 13.47 15.73
CA VAL A 94 -4.36 12.10 15.23
C VAL A 94 -3.15 11.26 15.61
N ARG A 95 -1.93 11.82 15.46
CA ARG A 95 -0.71 11.12 15.86
C ARG A 95 -0.71 10.75 17.34
N ASP A 96 -1.07 11.71 18.20
CA ASP A 96 -1.13 11.49 19.64
C ASP A 96 -2.23 10.48 20.03
N ALA A 97 -3.35 10.49 19.30
CA ALA A 97 -4.40 9.48 19.48
C ALA A 97 -3.92 8.07 19.11
N TYR A 98 -3.15 7.91 18.01
CA TYR A 98 -2.55 6.62 17.65
C TYR A 98 -1.53 6.15 18.71
N ILE A 99 -0.72 7.07 19.25
CA ILE A 99 0.23 6.76 20.34
C ILE A 99 -0.55 6.31 21.59
N LYS A 100 -1.57 7.07 21.99
CA LYS A 100 -2.40 6.75 23.15
C LYS A 100 -3.13 5.41 22.99
N ALA A 101 -3.61 5.10 21.78
CA ALA A 101 -4.25 3.83 21.47
C ALA A 101 -3.24 2.67 21.37
N GLY A 102 -1.93 2.95 21.29
CA GLY A 102 -0.89 1.95 21.06
C GLY A 102 -0.90 1.37 19.64
N ALA A 103 -1.52 2.06 18.69
CA ALA A 103 -1.47 1.70 17.27
C ALA A 103 -0.19 2.16 16.57
N PHE A 104 0.49 3.14 17.16
CA PHE A 104 1.77 3.70 16.73
C PHE A 104 2.60 4.12 17.94
N LYS A 105 3.93 4.02 17.84
CA LYS A 105 4.89 4.63 18.78
C LYS A 105 6.05 5.23 17.99
N PRO A 106 6.57 6.38 18.40
CA PRO A 106 7.78 6.97 17.80
C PRO A 106 9.04 6.26 18.32
N ASP A 107 9.05 4.96 18.27
CA ASP A 107 10.09 4.06 18.76
C ASP A 107 10.51 3.16 17.58
N PRO A 108 11.80 3.14 17.19
CA PRO A 108 12.27 2.29 16.09
C PRO A 108 12.14 0.79 16.36
N ASP A 109 11.89 0.39 17.61
CA ASP A 109 11.67 -1.01 18.00
C ASP A 109 10.19 -1.39 18.02
N PHE A 110 9.29 -0.41 17.88
CA PHE A 110 7.86 -0.69 17.81
C PHE A 110 7.49 -1.28 16.44
N ASP A 111 6.90 -2.46 16.47
CA ASP A 111 6.33 -3.10 15.30
C ASP A 111 4.82 -3.37 15.52
N SER A 112 3.98 -2.66 14.77
CA SER A 112 2.53 -2.84 14.87
C SER A 112 2.05 -4.23 14.43
N ARG A 113 2.91 -5.00 13.74
CA ARG A 113 2.64 -6.38 13.34
C ARG A 113 2.65 -7.36 14.53
N ASP A 114 3.22 -6.97 15.67
CA ASP A 114 3.16 -7.79 16.90
C ASP A 114 1.76 -7.79 17.55
N LEU A 115 0.92 -6.80 17.22
CA LEU A 115 -0.46 -6.76 17.69
C LEU A 115 -1.33 -7.79 16.95
N PRO A 116 -2.29 -8.44 17.64
CA PRO A 116 -3.32 -9.23 16.95
C PRO A 116 -4.13 -8.38 15.97
N GLY A 117 -4.51 -8.94 14.81
CA GLY A 117 -5.23 -8.21 13.77
C GLY A 117 -6.51 -7.51 14.23
N PRO A 118 -7.42 -8.18 14.98
CA PRO A 118 -8.63 -7.54 15.52
C PRO A 118 -8.31 -6.38 16.45
N GLU A 119 -7.28 -6.51 17.29
CA GLU A 119 -6.83 -5.46 18.20
C GLU A 119 -6.29 -4.24 17.45
N MET A 120 -5.51 -4.46 16.40
CA MET A 120 -5.02 -3.38 15.54
C MET A 120 -6.17 -2.60 14.90
N ALA A 121 -7.18 -3.30 14.36
CA ALA A 121 -8.39 -2.68 13.80
C ALA A 121 -9.15 -1.86 14.84
N GLU A 122 -9.31 -2.41 16.05
CA GLU A 122 -10.01 -1.73 17.15
C GLU A 122 -9.30 -0.44 17.58
N ARG A 123 -7.96 -0.49 17.72
CA ARG A 123 -7.15 0.67 18.10
C ARG A 123 -7.22 1.77 17.04
N LEU A 124 -7.15 1.42 15.76
CA LEU A 124 -7.25 2.37 14.64
C LEU A 124 -8.67 2.96 14.53
N GLY A 125 -9.71 2.13 14.66
CA GLY A 125 -11.11 2.57 14.54
C GLY A 125 -11.58 3.52 15.65
N LYS A 126 -10.95 3.45 16.83
CA LYS A 126 -11.24 4.37 17.96
C LYS A 126 -10.50 5.70 17.88
N ALA A 127 -9.49 5.81 17.04
CA ALA A 127 -8.76 7.05 16.84
C ALA A 127 -9.51 7.98 15.87
N PRO A 128 -9.37 9.31 16.00
CA PRO A 128 -10.00 10.23 15.07
C PRO A 128 -9.33 10.15 13.70
N LEU A 129 -10.10 10.44 12.66
CA LEU A 129 -9.62 10.57 11.30
C LEU A 129 -8.92 11.92 11.10
N ALA A 130 -7.92 11.97 10.23
CA ALA A 130 -7.20 13.19 9.87
C ALA A 130 -7.99 14.08 8.91
N HIS A 131 -8.89 13.49 8.11
CA HIS A 131 -9.72 14.18 7.12
C HIS A 131 -11.12 13.58 7.08
N GLN A 132 -12.08 14.37 6.58
CA GLN A 132 -13.42 13.86 6.27
C GLN A 132 -13.30 12.75 5.20
N PRO A 133 -13.93 11.59 5.38
CA PRO A 133 -13.87 10.49 4.42
C PRO A 133 -14.30 10.93 3.02
N GLY A 134 -13.50 10.57 2.02
CA GLY A 134 -13.74 10.90 0.61
C GLY A 134 -13.31 12.29 0.17
N THR A 135 -12.64 13.08 1.02
CA THR A 135 -12.28 14.48 0.67
C THR A 135 -10.81 14.70 0.37
N HIS A 136 -9.93 13.89 0.97
CA HIS A 136 -8.47 14.04 0.83
C HIS A 136 -7.83 12.70 0.56
N TRP A 137 -6.89 12.70 -0.36
CA TRP A 137 -5.95 11.59 -0.52
C TRP A 137 -4.83 11.75 0.50
N GLU A 138 -4.76 10.82 1.44
CA GLU A 138 -3.68 10.73 2.41
C GLU A 138 -3.14 9.31 2.49
N TYR A 139 -1.88 9.12 2.15
CA TYR A 139 -1.21 7.83 2.26
C TYR A 139 -1.22 7.34 3.70
N SER A 140 -1.77 6.14 3.96
CA SER A 140 -2.20 5.76 5.30
C SER A 140 -2.16 4.26 5.56
N VAL A 141 -2.50 3.87 6.78
CA VAL A 141 -2.73 2.49 7.22
C VAL A 141 -4.03 1.88 6.66
N SER A 142 -4.67 2.52 5.67
CA SER A 142 -5.92 2.01 5.08
C SER A 142 -5.81 0.58 4.57
N VAL A 143 -4.64 0.16 4.07
CA VAL A 143 -4.48 -1.21 3.55
C VAL A 143 -4.31 -2.23 4.66
N ASP A 144 -3.80 -1.85 5.82
CA ASP A 144 -3.86 -2.69 7.01
C ASP A 144 -5.31 -2.96 7.40
N VAL A 145 -6.17 -1.93 7.34
CA VAL A 145 -7.61 -2.08 7.58
C VAL A 145 -8.28 -2.90 6.48
N GLN A 146 -7.88 -2.78 5.20
CA GLN A 146 -8.37 -3.68 4.13
C GLN A 146 -8.11 -5.14 4.46
N GLY A 147 -6.90 -5.49 4.94
CA GLY A 147 -6.58 -6.83 5.39
C GLY A 147 -7.54 -7.33 6.48
N ARG A 148 -7.91 -6.47 7.42
CA ARG A 148 -8.88 -6.81 8.50
C ARG A 148 -10.30 -6.98 7.95
N VAL A 149 -10.69 -6.22 6.92
CA VAL A 149 -11.97 -6.45 6.22
C VAL A 149 -11.97 -7.81 5.53
N VAL A 150 -10.88 -8.19 4.84
CA VAL A 150 -10.76 -9.54 4.24
C VAL A 150 -10.93 -10.61 5.29
N GLU A 151 -10.27 -10.52 6.45
CA GLU A 151 -10.39 -11.48 7.54
C GLU A 151 -11.80 -11.52 8.14
N ALA A 152 -12.43 -10.38 8.37
CA ALA A 152 -13.80 -10.30 8.89
C ALA A 152 -14.83 -10.95 7.96
N VAL A 153 -14.66 -10.80 6.64
CA VAL A 153 -15.55 -11.37 5.63
C VAL A 153 -15.33 -12.87 5.46
N THR A 154 -14.07 -13.33 5.51
CA THR A 154 -13.71 -14.72 5.15
C THR A 154 -13.61 -15.64 6.37
N GLY A 155 -13.34 -15.11 7.56
CA GLY A 155 -12.97 -15.89 8.73
C GLY A 155 -11.57 -16.50 8.66
N GLN A 156 -10.78 -16.15 7.65
CA GLN A 156 -9.42 -16.65 7.42
C GLN A 156 -8.40 -15.56 7.72
N ARG A 157 -7.20 -15.96 8.13
CA ARG A 157 -6.06 -15.05 8.19
C ARG A 157 -5.75 -14.50 6.79
N LEU A 158 -5.33 -13.25 6.69
CA LEU A 158 -5.11 -12.59 5.40
C LEU A 158 -4.14 -13.37 4.50
N GLY A 159 -3.00 -13.81 5.04
CA GLY A 159 -2.00 -14.58 4.30
C GLY A 159 -2.55 -15.91 3.78
N ASP A 160 -3.35 -16.61 4.58
CA ASP A 160 -3.96 -17.88 4.19
C ASP A 160 -4.97 -17.69 3.04
N PHE A 161 -5.81 -16.66 3.14
CA PHE A 161 -6.73 -16.30 2.05
C PHE A 161 -5.97 -15.98 0.76
N MET A 162 -4.91 -15.16 0.83
CA MET A 162 -4.09 -14.79 -0.32
C MET A 162 -3.34 -16.00 -0.89
N GLN A 163 -2.87 -16.92 -0.03
CA GLN A 163 -2.22 -18.15 -0.48
C GLN A 163 -3.14 -18.98 -1.35
N VAL A 164 -4.37 -19.18 -0.92
CA VAL A 164 -5.35 -20.02 -1.66
C VAL A 164 -5.86 -19.32 -2.91
N ARG A 165 -6.22 -18.04 -2.82
CA ARG A 165 -6.94 -17.34 -3.88
C ARG A 165 -6.03 -16.65 -4.90
N MET A 166 -4.76 -16.41 -4.57
CA MET A 166 -3.85 -15.65 -5.43
C MET A 166 -2.52 -16.37 -5.64
N PHE A 167 -1.80 -16.73 -4.58
CA PHE A 167 -0.43 -17.20 -4.71
C PHE A 167 -0.36 -18.60 -5.34
N THR A 168 -1.21 -19.53 -4.90
CA THR A 168 -1.26 -20.89 -5.47
C THR A 168 -1.66 -20.87 -6.94
N PRO A 169 -2.76 -20.20 -7.37
CA PRO A 169 -3.13 -20.11 -8.79
C PRO A 169 -2.02 -19.47 -9.65
N LEU A 170 -1.37 -18.44 -9.16
CA LEU A 170 -0.27 -17.77 -9.86
C LEU A 170 1.06 -18.54 -9.77
N LYS A 171 1.11 -19.69 -9.09
CA LYS A 171 2.35 -20.47 -8.84
C LYS A 171 3.45 -19.63 -8.18
N VAL A 172 3.06 -18.70 -7.31
CA VAL A 172 3.92 -17.87 -6.49
C VAL A 172 4.28 -18.66 -5.23
N LYS A 173 5.58 -18.76 -4.90
CA LYS A 173 6.06 -19.73 -3.89
C LYS A 173 6.63 -19.08 -2.64
N ASP A 174 7.28 -17.95 -2.78
CA ASP A 174 8.06 -17.29 -1.74
C ASP A 174 7.49 -15.92 -1.35
N THR A 175 6.21 -15.69 -1.69
CA THR A 175 5.48 -14.48 -1.28
C THR A 175 4.59 -14.78 -0.08
N GLY A 176 4.67 -13.92 0.95
CA GLY A 176 3.92 -14.10 2.19
C GLY A 176 4.20 -12.98 3.17
N PHE A 177 3.95 -13.23 4.46
CA PHE A 177 4.14 -12.23 5.54
C PHE A 177 5.28 -12.57 6.50
N PHE A 178 5.98 -13.66 6.27
CA PHE A 178 7.21 -14.05 6.97
C PHE A 178 7.98 -15.05 6.12
N VAL A 179 9.23 -15.28 6.47
CA VAL A 179 10.12 -16.25 5.79
C VAL A 179 10.31 -17.46 6.69
N PRO A 180 9.91 -18.66 6.26
CA PRO A 180 10.14 -19.88 7.02
C PRO A 180 11.64 -20.13 7.27
N PRO A 181 12.03 -20.75 8.40
CA PRO A 181 13.43 -20.93 8.79
C PRO A 181 14.33 -21.58 7.73
N GLN A 182 13.80 -22.53 6.95
CA GLN A 182 14.53 -23.18 5.87
C GLN A 182 14.93 -22.22 4.74
N ASN A 183 14.27 -21.08 4.59
CA ASN A 183 14.51 -20.06 3.57
C ASN A 183 15.27 -18.83 4.12
N ALA A 184 15.63 -18.82 5.41
CA ALA A 184 16.26 -17.66 6.06
C ALA A 184 17.55 -17.19 5.35
N GLY A 185 18.36 -18.11 4.82
CA GLY A 185 19.59 -17.80 4.08
C GLY A 185 19.37 -17.11 2.72
N ARG A 186 18.12 -17.03 2.24
CA ARG A 186 17.75 -16.35 1.00
C ARG A 186 17.27 -14.90 1.22
N VAL A 187 17.13 -14.46 2.46
CA VAL A 187 16.65 -13.12 2.78
C VAL A 187 17.72 -12.09 2.43
N ALA A 188 17.34 -11.13 1.59
CA ALA A 188 18.20 -10.01 1.22
C ALA A 188 18.32 -9.04 2.41
N GLU A 189 19.54 -8.69 2.79
CA GLU A 189 19.82 -7.72 3.82
C GLU A 189 20.42 -6.44 3.26
N PRO A 190 20.12 -5.27 3.86
CA PRO A 190 20.69 -3.99 3.45
C PRO A 190 22.16 -3.91 3.88
N PHE A 191 22.87 -2.92 3.38
CA PHE A 191 24.10 -2.49 4.04
C PHE A 191 23.79 -2.05 5.48
N ALA A 192 24.72 -2.25 6.39
CA ALA A 192 24.55 -1.86 7.79
C ALA A 192 24.28 -0.36 7.96
N LYS A 193 24.79 0.46 7.04
CA LYS A 193 24.54 1.90 6.97
C LYS A 193 24.12 2.30 5.57
N ASP A 194 23.23 3.28 5.48
CA ASP A 194 22.85 3.92 4.21
C ASP A 194 24.08 4.63 3.60
N PRO A 195 24.48 4.28 2.37
CA PRO A 195 25.66 4.89 1.75
C PRO A 195 25.55 6.40 1.50
N ALA A 196 24.33 6.92 1.37
CA ALA A 196 24.11 8.34 1.08
C ALA A 196 24.06 9.20 2.35
N THR A 197 23.55 8.66 3.45
CA THR A 197 23.33 9.43 4.69
C THR A 197 24.21 8.99 5.86
N GLY A 198 24.82 7.81 5.80
CA GLY A 198 25.56 7.20 6.90
C GLY A 198 24.69 6.67 8.05
N ALA A 199 23.37 6.82 7.96
CA ALA A 199 22.44 6.37 8.99
C ALA A 199 22.38 4.82 9.05
N PRO A 200 22.21 4.23 10.24
CA PRO A 200 22.03 2.79 10.36
C PRO A 200 20.73 2.34 9.68
N ASN A 201 20.78 1.23 8.94
CA ASN A 201 19.60 0.61 8.34
C ASN A 201 19.02 -0.42 9.30
N LYS A 202 17.73 -0.26 9.63
CA LYS A 202 16.94 -1.24 10.36
C LYS A 202 15.70 -1.60 9.54
N LEU A 203 15.51 -2.89 9.29
CA LEU A 203 14.35 -3.42 8.57
C LEU A 203 13.48 -4.25 9.50
N ILE A 204 12.22 -4.43 9.13
CA ILE A 204 11.29 -5.30 9.88
C ILE A 204 11.82 -6.73 9.96
N ASP A 205 11.62 -7.38 11.10
CA ASP A 205 11.92 -8.81 11.25
C ASP A 205 10.86 -9.64 10.52
N VAL A 206 11.32 -10.50 9.62
CA VAL A 206 10.47 -11.41 8.84
C VAL A 206 10.78 -12.88 9.12
N SER A 207 11.55 -13.17 10.14
CA SER A 207 11.99 -14.54 10.50
C SER A 207 10.91 -15.37 11.21
N LYS A 208 9.85 -14.72 11.69
CA LYS A 208 8.73 -15.35 12.42
C LYS A 208 7.38 -14.85 11.91
N GLN A 209 6.36 -15.68 12.09
CA GLN A 209 5.00 -15.28 11.81
C GLN A 209 4.58 -14.12 12.73
N PRO A 210 4.13 -12.98 12.17
CA PRO A 210 3.71 -11.82 12.97
C PRO A 210 2.36 -12.05 13.66
N GLY A 211 2.01 -11.23 14.63
CA GLY A 211 0.68 -11.22 15.27
C GLY A 211 -0.44 -10.87 14.30
N ASN A 212 -0.16 -10.01 13.31
CA ASN A 212 -1.06 -9.74 12.19
C ASN A 212 -0.30 -9.64 10.87
N ASP A 213 -0.97 -9.99 9.77
CA ASP A 213 -0.47 -9.82 8.41
C ASP A 213 -0.73 -8.37 7.99
N SER A 214 0.27 -7.49 8.17
CA SER A 214 0.15 -6.08 7.80
C SER A 214 -0.01 -5.92 6.28
N GLY A 215 -1.18 -5.50 5.87
CA GLY A 215 -1.47 -5.20 4.46
C GLY A 215 -0.71 -3.99 3.94
N GLY A 216 -0.29 -3.11 4.85
CA GLY A 216 0.44 -1.89 4.53
C GLY A 216 1.92 -2.11 4.23
N ALA A 217 2.58 -3.08 4.89
CA ALA A 217 4.04 -3.19 4.79
C ALA A 217 4.64 -4.56 5.14
N GLY A 218 3.83 -5.57 5.51
CA GLY A 218 4.34 -6.81 6.10
C GLY A 218 4.86 -7.86 5.11
N GLY A 219 4.71 -7.65 3.81
CA GLY A 219 4.98 -8.67 2.81
C GLY A 219 6.46 -8.91 2.51
N VAL A 220 6.76 -10.15 2.13
CA VAL A 220 8.01 -10.60 1.51
C VAL A 220 7.71 -11.20 0.14
N SER A 221 8.67 -11.13 -0.78
CA SER A 221 8.55 -11.73 -2.11
C SER A 221 9.91 -11.85 -2.80
N THR A 222 9.99 -12.64 -3.87
CA THR A 222 11.10 -12.64 -4.84
C THR A 222 10.75 -11.78 -6.06
N ALA A 223 11.75 -11.44 -6.88
CA ALA A 223 11.52 -10.73 -8.14
C ALA A 223 10.64 -11.56 -9.09
N GLY A 224 10.91 -12.85 -9.21
CA GLY A 224 10.13 -13.76 -10.05
C GLY A 224 8.68 -13.91 -9.63
N ASP A 225 8.43 -14.07 -8.35
CA ASP A 225 7.06 -14.17 -7.80
C ASP A 225 6.25 -12.90 -8.03
N TYR A 226 6.85 -11.73 -7.75
CA TYR A 226 6.16 -10.46 -7.96
C TYR A 226 5.94 -10.16 -9.45
N LEU A 227 6.87 -10.59 -10.31
CA LEU A 227 6.73 -10.48 -11.77
C LEU A 227 5.53 -11.30 -12.27
N ARG A 228 5.30 -12.50 -11.73
CA ARG A 228 4.12 -13.32 -12.07
C ARG A 228 2.81 -12.61 -11.72
N TYR A 229 2.74 -11.98 -10.54
CA TYR A 229 1.60 -11.13 -10.18
C TYR A 229 1.44 -9.96 -11.16
N CYS A 230 2.52 -9.24 -11.48
CA CYS A 230 2.51 -8.14 -12.45
C CYS A 230 1.99 -8.58 -13.81
N GLN A 231 2.48 -9.69 -14.34
CA GLN A 231 2.04 -10.26 -15.63
C GLN A 231 0.57 -10.63 -15.62
N ALA A 232 0.08 -11.25 -14.53
CA ALA A 232 -1.34 -11.56 -14.38
C ALA A 232 -2.19 -10.29 -14.43
N MET A 233 -1.77 -9.22 -13.77
CA MET A 233 -2.48 -7.94 -13.80
C MET A 233 -2.42 -7.29 -15.19
N LEU A 234 -1.27 -7.31 -15.87
CA LEU A 234 -1.09 -6.75 -17.21
C LEU A 234 -1.93 -7.48 -18.27
N ASN A 235 -1.96 -8.82 -18.23
CA ASN A 235 -2.65 -9.66 -19.20
C ASN A 235 -4.19 -9.68 -19.00
N GLY A 236 -4.75 -8.77 -18.21
CA GLY A 236 -6.16 -8.81 -17.85
C GLY A 236 -6.52 -10.05 -17.04
N VAL A 237 -5.54 -10.48 -16.19
CA VAL A 237 -5.65 -11.46 -15.12
C VAL A 237 -5.47 -12.95 -15.48
N HIS A 238 -5.04 -13.25 -16.69
CA HIS A 238 -4.68 -14.62 -17.03
C HIS A 238 -3.17 -14.82 -17.01
N LEU A 239 -2.74 -15.81 -16.23
CA LEU A 239 -1.37 -16.32 -16.27
C LEU A 239 -1.41 -17.85 -16.18
N ASP A 240 -0.80 -18.55 -17.15
CA ASP A 240 -0.78 -20.03 -17.21
C ASP A 240 -2.17 -20.68 -17.18
N GLY A 241 -3.19 -20.00 -17.74
CA GLY A 241 -4.58 -20.49 -17.74
C GLY A 241 -5.40 -20.13 -16.49
N GLU A 242 -4.75 -19.64 -15.44
CA GLU A 242 -5.42 -19.26 -14.19
C GLU A 242 -5.85 -17.79 -14.22
N ARG A 243 -6.97 -17.50 -13.56
CA ARG A 243 -7.53 -16.15 -13.44
C ARG A 243 -7.82 -15.80 -12.00
N ILE A 244 -7.25 -14.67 -11.53
CA ILE A 244 -7.45 -14.17 -10.17
C ILE A 244 -8.52 -13.08 -10.05
N LEU A 245 -8.75 -12.30 -11.11
CA LEU A 245 -9.79 -11.26 -11.22
C LEU A 245 -10.32 -11.24 -12.67
N SER A 246 -11.36 -10.49 -12.95
CA SER A 246 -11.79 -10.17 -14.32
C SER A 246 -11.01 -8.98 -14.89
N ARG A 247 -10.93 -8.91 -16.22
CA ARG A 247 -10.33 -7.77 -16.91
C ARG A 247 -11.01 -6.45 -16.55
N SER A 248 -12.33 -6.47 -16.37
CA SER A 248 -13.09 -5.28 -15.98
C SER A 248 -12.74 -4.81 -14.57
N THR A 249 -12.50 -5.73 -13.63
CA THR A 249 -12.08 -5.40 -12.26
C THR A 249 -10.68 -4.82 -12.25
N VAL A 250 -9.72 -5.37 -13.02
CA VAL A 250 -8.39 -4.75 -13.14
C VAL A 250 -8.47 -3.38 -13.75
N LYS A 251 -9.24 -3.19 -14.83
CA LYS A 251 -9.46 -1.85 -15.41
C LYS A 251 -10.04 -0.88 -14.39
N LEU A 252 -11.00 -1.32 -13.57
CA LEU A 252 -11.56 -0.51 -12.49
C LEU A 252 -10.45 -0.12 -11.49
N MET A 253 -9.63 -1.08 -11.06
CA MET A 253 -8.54 -0.84 -10.09
C MET A 253 -7.49 0.14 -10.61
N THR A 254 -7.20 0.11 -11.92
CA THR A 254 -6.15 0.92 -12.57
C THR A 254 -6.71 2.17 -13.26
N SER A 255 -7.93 2.59 -12.93
CA SER A 255 -8.52 3.85 -13.36
C SER A 255 -8.31 4.95 -12.31
N ASP A 256 -8.50 6.21 -12.71
CA ASP A 256 -8.48 7.34 -11.77
C ASP A 256 -9.70 7.31 -10.84
N HIS A 257 -9.45 7.19 -9.55
CA HIS A 257 -10.47 7.25 -8.49
C HIS A 257 -10.41 8.51 -7.64
N LEU A 258 -9.53 9.45 -7.94
CA LEU A 258 -9.45 10.73 -7.24
C LEU A 258 -10.22 11.82 -7.99
N GLY A 259 -10.10 11.89 -9.31
CA GLY A 259 -10.70 12.92 -10.12
C GLY A 259 -10.30 14.32 -9.63
N ASN A 260 -11.13 15.32 -9.94
CA ASN A 260 -10.89 16.72 -9.56
C ASN A 260 -11.48 17.11 -8.19
N ASN A 261 -12.22 16.20 -7.54
CA ASN A 261 -12.98 16.52 -6.32
C ASN A 261 -12.25 16.11 -5.03
N ILE A 262 -11.17 15.34 -5.15
CA ILE A 262 -10.40 14.88 -4.02
C ILE A 262 -9.15 15.74 -3.90
N ASN A 263 -8.99 16.37 -2.74
CA ASN A 263 -7.78 17.16 -2.47
C ASN A 263 -6.57 16.24 -2.32
N THR A 264 -5.52 16.55 -3.06
CA THR A 264 -4.25 15.83 -3.01
C THR A 264 -3.16 16.78 -2.51
N SER A 265 -3.18 17.13 -1.24
CA SER A 265 -2.13 17.98 -0.64
C SER A 265 -0.72 17.39 -0.79
N PHE A 266 -0.64 16.08 -1.03
CA PHE A 266 0.60 15.37 -1.35
C PHE A 266 0.33 14.37 -2.49
N ASN A 267 0.60 14.80 -3.74
CA ASN A 267 0.33 14.00 -4.94
C ASN A 267 1.02 12.61 -4.89
N PRO A 268 0.33 11.52 -5.29
CA PRO A 268 0.90 10.17 -5.31
C PRO A 268 2.24 10.05 -6.04
N GLY A 269 2.37 10.73 -7.18
CA GLY A 269 3.61 10.75 -7.97
C GLY A 269 4.76 11.42 -7.23
N VAL A 270 4.49 12.52 -6.52
CA VAL A 270 5.49 13.20 -5.69
C VAL A 270 5.95 12.30 -4.55
N LEU A 271 5.03 11.58 -3.90
CA LEU A 271 5.36 10.61 -2.84
C LEU A 271 6.29 9.51 -3.35
N LEU A 272 5.99 8.93 -4.51
CA LEU A 272 6.64 7.71 -4.96
C LEU A 272 7.84 7.96 -5.85
N MET A 273 7.71 8.91 -6.77
CA MET A 273 8.65 9.18 -7.85
C MET A 273 9.33 10.56 -7.73
N GLY A 274 8.84 11.44 -6.83
CA GLY A 274 9.31 12.82 -6.71
C GLY A 274 8.87 13.71 -7.88
N VAL A 275 7.83 13.34 -8.62
CA VAL A 275 7.33 14.05 -9.81
C VAL A 275 5.80 14.04 -9.89
N PRO A 276 5.15 15.04 -10.53
CA PRO A 276 3.71 15.06 -10.76
C PRO A 276 3.28 14.10 -11.88
N GLY A 277 1.99 14.12 -12.25
CA GLY A 277 1.42 13.42 -13.41
C GLY A 277 0.83 12.05 -13.10
N TYR A 278 0.58 11.78 -11.82
CA TYR A 278 -0.03 10.52 -11.38
C TYR A 278 -1.24 10.78 -10.48
N THR A 279 -2.23 9.93 -10.62
CA THR A 279 -3.40 9.80 -9.76
C THR A 279 -3.32 8.50 -8.96
N PHE A 280 -4.43 8.13 -8.31
CA PHE A 280 -4.54 6.89 -7.55
C PHE A 280 -5.82 6.14 -7.91
N GLY A 281 -5.66 4.85 -8.19
CA GLY A 281 -6.74 3.92 -8.42
C GLY A 281 -7.16 3.19 -7.13
N LEU A 282 -7.54 1.92 -7.24
CA LEU A 282 -7.84 1.05 -6.10
C LEU A 282 -6.62 0.16 -5.81
N GLY A 283 -5.66 0.72 -5.06
CA GLY A 283 -4.42 0.05 -4.64
C GLY A 283 -3.20 0.33 -5.51
N PHE A 284 -3.32 1.14 -6.57
CA PHE A 284 -2.23 1.49 -7.48
C PHE A 284 -2.14 3.00 -7.70
N MET A 285 -0.91 3.50 -7.85
CA MET A 285 -0.66 4.77 -8.51
C MET A 285 -0.78 4.57 -10.01
N VAL A 286 -1.46 5.49 -10.70
CA VAL A 286 -1.78 5.41 -12.12
C VAL A 286 -1.32 6.69 -12.83
N ARG A 287 -0.67 6.57 -13.99
CA ARG A 287 -0.30 7.72 -14.80
C ARG A 287 -1.52 8.32 -15.48
N GLN A 288 -1.69 9.64 -15.37
CA GLN A 288 -2.86 10.33 -15.87
C GLN A 288 -2.79 10.59 -17.39
N GLU A 289 -1.69 11.19 -17.85
CA GLU A 289 -1.50 11.61 -19.23
C GLU A 289 -0.04 11.53 -19.63
N ASP A 290 0.22 11.36 -20.93
CA ASP A 290 1.56 11.45 -21.47
C ASP A 290 2.08 12.91 -21.41
N GLY A 291 3.37 13.07 -21.11
CA GLY A 291 4.05 14.38 -21.08
C GLY A 291 3.96 15.16 -19.78
N ILE A 292 2.97 14.91 -18.88
CA ILE A 292 2.89 15.61 -17.59
C ILE A 292 3.96 15.12 -16.62
N ALA A 293 4.15 13.81 -16.50
CA ALA A 293 5.22 13.25 -15.68
C ALA A 293 6.54 13.30 -16.47
N PRO A 294 7.61 13.93 -15.92
CA PRO A 294 8.91 14.05 -16.60
C PRO A 294 9.73 12.75 -16.46
N VAL A 295 9.10 11.62 -16.76
CA VAL A 295 9.71 10.26 -16.76
C VAL A 295 9.08 9.45 -17.88
N HIS A 296 9.79 8.43 -18.39
CA HIS A 296 9.27 7.51 -19.40
C HIS A 296 8.04 6.75 -18.88
N GLY A 297 7.18 6.31 -19.78
CA GLY A 297 5.98 5.52 -19.53
C GLY A 297 4.78 6.10 -20.26
N SER A 298 3.68 5.38 -20.31
CA SER A 298 2.48 5.69 -21.05
C SER A 298 1.30 6.00 -20.14
N GLU A 299 0.31 6.76 -20.63
CA GLU A 299 -0.97 6.94 -19.94
C GLU A 299 -1.60 5.60 -19.60
N GLY A 300 -2.06 5.46 -18.34
CA GLY A 300 -2.65 4.24 -17.81
C GLY A 300 -1.63 3.24 -17.25
N GLU A 301 -0.32 3.51 -17.31
CA GLU A 301 0.64 2.68 -16.56
C GLU A 301 0.30 2.73 -15.08
N PHE A 302 0.45 1.61 -14.39
CA PHE A 302 0.17 1.51 -12.97
C PHE A 302 1.33 0.89 -12.20
N MET A 303 1.50 1.31 -10.96
CA MET A 303 2.68 0.98 -10.19
C MET A 303 2.51 1.13 -8.68
N TRP A 304 3.45 0.59 -7.93
CA TRP A 304 3.72 0.97 -6.55
C TRP A 304 5.16 0.61 -6.17
N ALA A 305 5.56 0.97 -4.93
CA ALA A 305 6.93 0.72 -4.46
C ALA A 305 7.01 0.47 -2.95
N GLY A 306 8.11 -0.11 -2.50
CA GLY A 306 8.41 -0.37 -1.10
C GLY A 306 9.40 0.60 -0.47
N TYR A 307 9.33 0.72 0.87
CA TYR A 307 10.26 1.51 1.67
C TYR A 307 11.71 1.02 1.51
N GLY A 308 11.91 -0.30 1.41
CA GLY A 308 13.22 -0.93 1.19
C GLY A 308 13.84 -0.67 -0.19
N GLY A 309 13.19 0.14 -1.06
CA GLY A 309 13.68 0.48 -2.39
C GLY A 309 13.06 -0.34 -3.51
N THR A 310 12.33 -1.39 -3.21
CA THR A 310 11.63 -2.22 -4.21
C THR A 310 10.63 -1.40 -5.01
N PHE A 311 10.43 -1.77 -6.28
CA PHE A 311 9.57 -1.04 -7.21
C PHE A 311 9.05 -1.95 -8.31
N PHE A 312 7.82 -1.72 -8.77
CA PHE A 312 7.27 -2.34 -9.97
C PHE A 312 6.40 -1.35 -10.74
N TRP A 313 6.28 -1.59 -12.03
CA TRP A 313 5.27 -0.96 -12.88
C TRP A 313 4.82 -1.93 -13.96
N ALA A 314 3.60 -1.71 -14.44
CA ALA A 314 3.05 -2.35 -15.62
C ALA A 314 2.54 -1.25 -16.56
N ASP A 315 2.90 -1.35 -17.83
CA ASP A 315 2.49 -0.44 -18.89
C ASP A 315 1.66 -1.22 -19.91
N PRO A 316 0.32 -1.03 -19.90
CA PRO A 316 -0.56 -1.74 -20.83
C PRO A 316 -0.39 -1.34 -22.29
N LYS A 317 0.07 -0.10 -22.59
CA LYS A 317 0.32 0.32 -23.98
C LYS A 317 1.54 -0.40 -24.55
N GLU A 318 2.62 -0.50 -23.77
CA GLU A 318 3.84 -1.18 -24.14
C GLU A 318 3.77 -2.72 -23.94
N GLN A 319 2.66 -3.24 -23.42
CA GLN A 319 2.49 -4.66 -23.07
C GLN A 319 3.64 -5.18 -22.20
N MET A 320 4.13 -4.34 -21.29
CA MET A 320 5.32 -4.58 -20.49
C MET A 320 5.04 -4.47 -19.00
N CYS A 321 5.69 -5.30 -18.21
CA CYS A 321 5.82 -5.09 -16.79
C CYS A 321 7.28 -5.28 -16.33
N SER A 322 7.63 -4.60 -15.25
CA SER A 322 8.99 -4.63 -14.72
C SER A 322 8.97 -4.65 -13.20
N VAL A 323 9.88 -5.39 -12.61
CA VAL A 323 10.07 -5.50 -11.15
C VAL A 323 11.53 -5.26 -10.83
N TYR A 324 11.77 -4.33 -9.92
CA TYR A 324 13.10 -4.01 -9.39
C TYR A 324 13.13 -4.29 -7.88
N MET A 325 14.07 -5.14 -7.47
CA MET A 325 14.22 -5.54 -6.06
C MET A 325 15.55 -5.07 -5.49
N THR A 326 15.49 -4.43 -4.33
CA THR A 326 16.66 -4.02 -3.54
C THR A 326 16.26 -3.90 -2.06
N GLN A 327 17.25 -3.92 -1.18
CA GLN A 327 17.08 -3.60 0.24
C GLN A 327 17.94 -2.39 0.59
N ALA A 328 17.50 -1.22 0.12
CA ALA A 328 18.15 0.07 0.32
C ALA A 328 17.10 1.12 0.74
N PRO A 329 16.75 1.22 2.04
CA PRO A 329 15.76 2.19 2.54
C PRO A 329 16.33 3.62 2.54
N SER A 330 16.89 4.06 1.43
CA SER A 330 17.55 5.36 1.26
C SER A 330 16.57 6.43 0.76
N PRO A 331 16.75 7.70 1.13
CA PRO A 331 16.01 8.84 0.54
C PRO A 331 16.15 8.94 -0.98
N VAL A 332 17.27 8.46 -1.55
CA VAL A 332 17.54 8.51 -3.01
C VAL A 332 16.74 7.49 -3.83
N ARG A 333 15.96 6.61 -3.20
CA ARG A 333 15.17 5.58 -3.90
C ARG A 333 14.26 6.12 -5.00
N ALA A 334 13.66 7.31 -4.83
CA ALA A 334 12.84 7.94 -5.88
C ALA A 334 13.64 8.25 -7.14
N SER A 335 14.89 8.69 -6.98
CA SER A 335 15.82 8.94 -8.10
C SER A 335 16.17 7.64 -8.81
N TYR A 336 16.47 6.57 -8.07
CA TYR A 336 16.76 5.26 -8.68
C TYR A 336 15.57 4.68 -9.44
N ARG A 337 14.35 4.86 -8.96
CA ARG A 337 13.13 4.44 -9.65
C ARG A 337 13.01 5.11 -11.03
N ARG A 338 13.23 6.42 -11.10
CA ARG A 338 13.23 7.17 -12.37
C ARG A 338 14.35 6.71 -13.30
N LEU A 339 15.57 6.52 -12.77
CA LEU A 339 16.71 6.05 -13.55
C LEU A 339 16.43 4.68 -14.17
N ILE A 340 15.95 3.72 -13.36
CA ILE A 340 15.63 2.36 -13.83
C ILE A 340 14.52 2.38 -14.89
N LYS A 341 13.47 3.19 -14.71
CA LYS A 341 12.44 3.36 -15.74
C LYS A 341 13.04 3.86 -17.06
N GLY A 342 13.95 4.84 -17.02
CA GLY A 342 14.63 5.34 -18.19
C GLY A 342 15.51 4.28 -18.87
N LEU A 343 16.24 3.49 -18.07
CA LEU A 343 17.09 2.41 -18.58
C LEU A 343 16.29 1.27 -19.22
N VAL A 344 15.13 0.94 -18.67
CA VAL A 344 14.23 -0.07 -19.24
C VAL A 344 13.57 0.46 -20.52
N ALA A 345 13.11 1.72 -20.50
CA ALA A 345 12.43 2.32 -21.65
C ALA A 345 13.33 2.37 -22.91
N GLN A 346 14.63 2.63 -22.75
CA GLN A 346 15.56 2.63 -23.90
C GLN A 346 15.79 1.23 -24.51
N ALA A 347 15.40 0.16 -23.83
CA ALA A 347 15.50 -1.22 -24.33
C ALA A 347 14.23 -1.65 -25.10
N ILE A 348 13.18 -0.82 -25.13
CA ILE A 348 12.00 -1.07 -25.95
C ILE A 348 12.41 -0.79 -27.40
N ALA A 349 12.35 -1.82 -28.24
CA ALA A 349 12.58 -1.75 -29.67
C ALA A 349 11.27 -1.91 -30.43
N ASP A 350 11.16 -1.26 -31.59
CA ASP A 350 10.00 -1.33 -32.47
C ASP A 350 9.78 -2.74 -33.03
#